data_8e6aca40d87eb5b30e0bcc1a7e48802a
#
_entry.id   8e6aca40d87eb5b30e0bcc1a7e48802a
#
_cell.length_a   1.000
_cell.length_b   1.000
_cell.length_c   1.000
_cell.angle_alpha   90.00
_cell.angle_beta   90.00
_cell.angle_gamma   90.00
#
_symmetry.space_group_name_H-M   'P 1'
#
loop_
_entity.id
_entity.type
_entity.pdbx_description
1 polymer ?
#
loop_
_entity_poly.entity_id
_entity_poly.type
_entity_poly.pdbx_seq_one_letter_code
_entity_poly.pdbx_strand_id
1 'polypeptide(L)'
;MEEMTIAGIRRGNQFSPNHIGNDAAIFSLTAEHLGKLGCKVNEYIESDLLLQDLKEKAIFNMVRDWKSIHKLQELEDNGHIVINSGYGIENCTREKMTRLLLDHHIPHPTSLFLSTQADPTQMLEEAGLDHCWIKRGDFHAIHREDVTYVRNREEAKSILKEYAIRGIPTAVINEHLVGDLVKFYGVTGTDFFYWFYPSNQHHSKFGLEVINGTAKGIPFNQDYMQQICNEAARVLNIHIYGGDCIVSEEGEIRIIDFNDWPSFAPCREEAAPYIARRIYELAAQSINQSINQSETN
;
A
#
# COMPACT_ATOMS: atom_id res chain seq x y z
N MET A 1 -21.27 29.01 -4.46
CA MET A 1 -20.29 27.99 -4.92
C MET A 1 -21.06 26.70 -5.04
N GLU A 2 -20.96 26.00 -6.17
CA GLU A 2 -21.51 24.65 -6.28
C GLU A 2 -20.81 23.72 -5.26
N GLU A 3 -21.63 22.90 -4.62
CA GLU A 3 -21.13 21.91 -3.65
C GLU A 3 -20.24 20.89 -4.37
N MET A 4 -18.99 20.75 -3.94
CA MET A 4 -18.08 19.78 -4.52
C MET A 4 -18.58 18.35 -4.27
N THR A 5 -18.89 17.61 -5.33
CA THR A 5 -19.33 16.23 -5.23
C THR A 5 -18.17 15.29 -5.57
N ILE A 6 -17.91 14.32 -4.68
CA ILE A 6 -16.80 13.37 -4.76
C ILE A 6 -17.36 11.93 -4.71
N ALA A 7 -16.90 11.06 -5.60
CA ALA A 7 -17.21 9.64 -5.52
C ALA A 7 -16.30 8.95 -4.51
N GLY A 8 -16.86 8.13 -3.63
CA GLY A 8 -16.13 7.27 -2.71
C GLY A 8 -16.38 5.80 -3.05
N ILE A 9 -15.32 5.02 -3.34
CA ILE A 9 -15.45 3.63 -3.74
C ILE A 9 -14.89 2.71 -2.65
N ARG A 10 -15.76 1.90 -2.05
CA ARG A 10 -15.42 0.94 -0.99
C ARG A 10 -14.71 -0.29 -1.56
N ARG A 11 -13.77 -0.84 -0.79
CA ARG A 11 -13.09 -2.10 -1.09
C ARG A 11 -14.07 -3.27 -1.13
N GLY A 12 -13.91 -4.17 -2.11
CA GLY A 12 -14.62 -5.43 -2.16
C GLY A 12 -14.23 -6.34 -0.97
N ASN A 13 -15.21 -6.90 -0.28
CA ASN A 13 -15.01 -7.69 0.95
C ASN A 13 -14.06 -8.88 0.77
N GLN A 14 -13.98 -9.46 -0.43
CA GLN A 14 -13.11 -10.58 -0.77
C GLN A 14 -11.62 -10.25 -0.69
N PHE A 15 -11.24 -8.96 -0.76
CA PHE A 15 -9.83 -8.53 -0.74
C PHE A 15 -9.29 -8.24 0.67
N SER A 16 -10.17 -8.16 1.66
CA SER A 16 -9.80 -7.94 3.07
C SER A 16 -10.73 -8.70 4.02
N PRO A 17 -10.90 -10.02 3.89
CA PRO A 17 -11.93 -10.76 4.64
C PRO A 17 -11.76 -10.65 6.16
N ASN A 18 -10.53 -10.47 6.65
CA ASN A 18 -10.23 -10.33 8.08
C ASN A 18 -10.32 -8.88 8.59
N HIS A 19 -10.55 -7.89 7.71
CA HIS A 19 -10.50 -6.46 8.04
C HIS A 19 -11.69 -5.65 7.50
N ILE A 20 -12.77 -6.29 7.08
CA ILE A 20 -13.96 -5.65 6.48
C ILE A 20 -14.46 -4.48 7.35
N GLY A 21 -14.61 -4.70 8.66
CA GLY A 21 -15.06 -3.67 9.59
C GLY A 21 -14.06 -2.50 9.73
N ASN A 22 -12.77 -2.79 9.70
CA ASN A 22 -11.72 -1.78 9.79
C ASN A 22 -11.66 -0.92 8.51
N ASP A 23 -11.75 -1.53 7.35
CA ASP A 23 -11.78 -0.84 6.07
C ASP A 23 -13.05 0.03 5.94
N ALA A 24 -14.20 -0.50 6.32
CA ALA A 24 -15.45 0.25 6.35
C ALA A 24 -15.39 1.45 7.29
N ALA A 25 -14.74 1.32 8.43
CA ALA A 25 -14.65 2.38 9.42
C ALA A 25 -13.78 3.55 8.94
N ILE A 26 -12.57 3.31 8.41
CA ILE A 26 -11.72 4.41 7.88
C ILE A 26 -12.37 5.09 6.68
N PHE A 27 -13.03 4.32 5.80
CA PHE A 27 -13.77 4.89 4.68
C PHE A 27 -14.89 5.83 5.16
N SER A 28 -15.74 5.37 6.08
CA SER A 28 -16.87 6.15 6.59
C SER A 28 -16.42 7.41 7.31
N LEU A 29 -15.37 7.33 8.15
CA LEU A 29 -14.78 8.50 8.79
C LEU A 29 -14.21 9.50 7.79
N THR A 30 -13.56 9.04 6.73
CA THR A 30 -13.06 9.89 5.66
C THR A 30 -14.21 10.62 4.96
N ALA A 31 -15.28 9.91 4.62
CA ALA A 31 -16.48 10.51 4.00
C ALA A 31 -17.16 11.54 4.93
N GLU A 32 -17.25 11.24 6.23
CA GLU A 32 -17.78 12.18 7.23
C GLU A 32 -16.96 13.47 7.29
N HIS A 33 -15.60 13.35 7.33
CA HIS A 33 -14.73 14.52 7.36
C HIS A 33 -14.75 15.32 6.05
N LEU A 34 -14.90 14.68 4.89
CA LEU A 34 -15.17 15.37 3.62
C LEU A 34 -16.49 16.17 3.68
N GLY A 35 -17.53 15.59 4.29
CA GLY A 35 -18.78 16.31 4.54
C GLY A 35 -18.60 17.56 5.42
N LYS A 36 -17.76 17.48 6.46
CA LYS A 36 -17.39 18.64 7.30
C LYS A 36 -16.62 19.73 6.52
N LEU A 37 -15.94 19.36 5.44
CA LEU A 37 -15.25 20.30 4.54
C LEU A 37 -16.18 20.86 3.46
N GLY A 38 -17.48 20.54 3.50
CA GLY A 38 -18.50 21.04 2.54
C GLY A 38 -18.59 20.22 1.26
N CYS A 39 -18.08 18.98 1.25
CA CYS A 39 -18.23 18.09 0.11
C CYS A 39 -19.45 17.19 0.25
N LYS A 40 -20.12 16.88 -0.86
CA LYS A 40 -21.06 15.78 -0.94
C LYS A 40 -20.31 14.51 -1.38
N VAL A 41 -20.43 13.43 -0.62
CA VAL A 41 -19.83 12.14 -0.97
C VAL A 41 -20.92 11.20 -1.49
N ASN A 42 -20.78 10.74 -2.73
CA ASN A 42 -21.57 9.66 -3.28
C ASN A 42 -20.78 8.36 -3.11
N GLU A 43 -21.35 7.39 -2.36
CA GLU A 43 -20.68 6.15 -2.04
C GLU A 43 -21.06 5.05 -3.03
N TYR A 44 -20.07 4.31 -3.46
CA TYR A 44 -20.16 3.18 -4.37
C TYR A 44 -19.45 1.96 -3.78
N ILE A 45 -19.89 0.77 -4.13
CA ILE A 45 -19.12 -0.45 -3.90
C ILE A 45 -18.24 -0.73 -5.13
N GLU A 46 -17.15 -1.48 -4.95
CA GLU A 46 -16.17 -1.73 -6.01
C GLU A 46 -16.78 -2.33 -7.28
N SER A 47 -17.82 -3.18 -7.15
CA SER A 47 -18.54 -3.73 -8.30
C SER A 47 -19.31 -2.69 -9.12
N ASP A 48 -19.76 -1.59 -8.50
CA ASP A 48 -20.53 -0.55 -9.18
C ASP A 48 -19.68 0.23 -10.17
N LEU A 49 -18.38 0.37 -9.88
CA LEU A 49 -17.41 1.03 -10.75
C LEU A 49 -17.36 0.44 -12.16
N LEU A 50 -17.64 -0.85 -12.30
CA LEU A 50 -17.64 -1.57 -13.58
C LEU A 50 -18.99 -1.52 -14.31
N LEU A 51 -20.07 -1.15 -13.60
CA LEU A 51 -21.45 -1.24 -14.11
C LEU A 51 -22.03 0.12 -14.50
N GLN A 52 -21.45 1.22 -14.04
CA GLN A 52 -22.01 2.56 -14.26
C GLN A 52 -20.91 3.60 -14.49
N ASP A 53 -21.25 4.63 -15.25
CA ASP A 53 -20.36 5.77 -15.46
C ASP A 53 -20.46 6.75 -14.29
N LEU A 54 -19.31 7.03 -13.68
CA LEU A 54 -19.22 8.03 -12.62
C LEU A 54 -19.30 9.43 -13.21
N LYS A 55 -20.11 10.29 -12.58
CA LYS A 55 -20.28 11.70 -12.98
C LYS A 55 -19.32 12.64 -12.23
N GLU A 56 -18.83 12.18 -11.09
CA GLU A 56 -17.94 12.93 -10.22
C GLU A 56 -16.55 13.03 -10.84
N LYS A 57 -16.00 14.26 -10.86
CA LYS A 57 -14.64 14.50 -11.38
C LYS A 57 -13.55 14.07 -10.42
N ALA A 58 -13.85 14.00 -9.13
CA ALA A 58 -12.92 13.53 -8.10
C ALA A 58 -13.43 12.22 -7.49
N ILE A 59 -12.53 11.28 -7.30
CA ILE A 59 -12.81 9.93 -6.84
C ILE A 59 -11.78 9.58 -5.77
N PHE A 60 -12.21 9.17 -4.58
CA PHE A 60 -11.34 8.47 -3.64
C PHE A 60 -11.77 7.01 -3.53
N ASN A 61 -10.81 6.12 -3.33
CA ASN A 61 -11.11 4.71 -3.44
C ASN A 61 -10.20 3.82 -2.59
N MET A 62 -10.71 2.62 -2.27
CA MET A 62 -9.99 1.53 -1.64
C MET A 62 -10.00 0.26 -2.52
N VAL A 63 -10.03 0.42 -3.82
CA VAL A 63 -10.16 -0.64 -4.83
C VAL A 63 -8.98 -1.61 -4.81
N ARG A 64 -9.24 -2.88 -5.16
CA ARG A 64 -8.23 -3.95 -5.26
C ARG A 64 -8.40 -4.86 -6.48
N ASP A 65 -9.60 -4.97 -7.05
CA ASP A 65 -9.83 -5.80 -8.24
C ASP A 65 -9.11 -5.24 -9.46
N TRP A 66 -8.44 -6.10 -10.24
CA TRP A 66 -7.70 -5.68 -11.43
C TRP A 66 -8.55 -4.93 -12.47
N LYS A 67 -9.79 -5.38 -12.71
CA LYS A 67 -10.68 -4.70 -13.66
C LYS A 67 -11.05 -3.31 -13.14
N SER A 68 -11.28 -3.20 -11.84
CA SER A 68 -11.59 -1.93 -11.19
C SER A 68 -10.37 -0.99 -11.19
N ILE A 69 -9.15 -1.52 -10.98
CA ILE A 69 -7.91 -0.74 -11.08
C ILE A 69 -7.74 -0.18 -12.50
N HIS A 70 -7.90 -1.02 -13.54
CA HIS A 70 -7.84 -0.56 -14.93
C HIS A 70 -8.92 0.48 -15.25
N LYS A 71 -10.13 0.32 -14.69
CA LYS A 71 -11.18 1.33 -14.85
C LYS A 71 -10.82 2.66 -14.21
N LEU A 72 -10.15 2.65 -13.05
CA LEU A 72 -9.62 3.87 -12.43
C LEU A 72 -8.56 4.53 -13.30
N GLN A 73 -7.65 3.76 -13.89
CA GLN A 73 -6.63 4.27 -14.82
C GLN A 73 -7.29 4.92 -16.06
N GLU A 74 -8.31 4.28 -16.65
CA GLU A 74 -9.08 4.88 -17.73
C GLU A 74 -9.74 6.21 -17.34
N LEU A 75 -10.28 6.29 -16.12
CA LEU A 75 -10.87 7.52 -15.59
C LEU A 75 -9.82 8.63 -15.40
N GLU A 76 -8.62 8.28 -14.89
CA GLU A 76 -7.49 9.21 -14.78
C GLU A 76 -7.06 9.73 -16.16
N ASP A 77 -6.91 8.85 -17.14
CA ASP A 77 -6.54 9.20 -18.53
C ASP A 77 -7.59 10.12 -19.18
N ASN A 78 -8.86 10.03 -18.74
CA ASN A 78 -9.95 10.90 -19.14
C ASN A 78 -10.12 12.16 -18.27
N GLY A 79 -9.12 12.47 -17.43
CA GLY A 79 -9.03 13.70 -16.65
C GLY A 79 -9.83 13.70 -15.34
N HIS A 80 -10.19 12.54 -14.81
CA HIS A 80 -10.69 12.42 -13.44
C HIS A 80 -9.51 12.45 -12.44
N ILE A 81 -9.79 12.90 -11.25
CA ILE A 81 -8.84 12.89 -10.13
C ILE A 81 -9.12 11.65 -9.31
N VAL A 82 -8.19 10.71 -9.28
CA VAL A 82 -8.33 9.43 -8.59
C VAL A 82 -7.33 9.33 -7.44
N ILE A 83 -7.79 9.11 -6.22
CA ILE A 83 -7.01 9.09 -4.98
C ILE A 83 -7.33 7.81 -4.17
N ASN A 84 -6.38 6.89 -3.94
CA ASN A 84 -5.08 6.86 -4.63
C ASN A 84 -5.26 6.56 -6.11
N SER A 85 -4.27 6.99 -6.91
CA SER A 85 -4.20 6.71 -8.35
C SER A 85 -4.35 5.21 -8.66
N GLY A 86 -5.07 4.86 -9.72
CA GLY A 86 -5.14 3.48 -10.22
C GLY A 86 -3.77 2.94 -10.64
N TYR A 87 -2.93 3.79 -11.21
CA TYR A 87 -1.52 3.46 -11.48
C TYR A 87 -0.72 3.28 -10.18
N GLY A 88 -0.99 4.10 -9.16
CA GLY A 88 -0.34 3.98 -7.85
C GLY A 88 -0.73 2.70 -7.12
N ILE A 89 -2.00 2.29 -7.17
CA ILE A 89 -2.46 1.01 -6.62
C ILE A 89 -1.74 -0.17 -7.30
N GLU A 90 -1.62 -0.13 -8.62
CA GLU A 90 -0.88 -1.13 -9.39
C GLU A 90 0.61 -1.14 -9.03
N ASN A 91 1.23 0.02 -8.82
CA ASN A 91 2.62 0.15 -8.38
C ASN A 91 2.85 -0.45 -6.98
N CYS A 92 1.83 -0.57 -6.15
CA CYS A 92 1.90 -1.23 -4.85
C CYS A 92 1.82 -2.77 -4.93
N THR A 93 1.66 -3.38 -6.11
CA THR A 93 1.84 -4.84 -6.24
C THR A 93 3.27 -5.23 -5.92
N ARG A 94 3.46 -6.39 -5.32
CA ARG A 94 4.73 -6.78 -4.68
C ARG A 94 5.95 -6.59 -5.56
N GLU A 95 5.93 -7.11 -6.78
CA GLU A 95 7.07 -7.02 -7.68
C GLU A 95 7.32 -5.58 -8.16
N LYS A 96 6.28 -4.87 -8.59
CA LYS A 96 6.41 -3.47 -9.02
C LYS A 96 6.90 -2.57 -7.90
N MET A 97 6.30 -2.68 -6.72
CA MET A 97 6.70 -1.93 -5.54
C MET A 97 8.18 -2.13 -5.23
N THR A 98 8.62 -3.39 -5.14
CA THR A 98 10.01 -3.70 -4.83
C THR A 98 10.97 -3.14 -5.88
N ARG A 99 10.66 -3.30 -7.19
CA ARG A 99 11.49 -2.75 -8.27
C ARG A 99 11.56 -1.23 -8.20
N LEU A 100 10.44 -0.54 -8.07
CA LEU A 100 10.40 0.92 -7.99
C LEU A 100 11.17 1.46 -6.79
N LEU A 101 11.05 0.84 -5.62
CA LEU A 101 11.82 1.24 -4.44
C LEU A 101 13.33 1.08 -4.66
N LEU A 102 13.76 -0.04 -5.25
CA LEU A 102 15.19 -0.29 -5.55
C LEU A 102 15.71 0.67 -6.63
N ASP A 103 14.98 0.87 -7.72
CA ASP A 103 15.36 1.75 -8.83
C ASP A 103 15.53 3.21 -8.40
N HIS A 104 14.75 3.61 -7.39
CA HIS A 104 14.83 4.95 -6.79
C HIS A 104 15.69 5.02 -5.52
N HIS A 105 16.46 3.98 -5.25
CA HIS A 105 17.38 3.92 -4.08
C HIS A 105 16.70 4.13 -2.73
N ILE A 106 15.42 3.79 -2.62
CA ILE A 106 14.71 3.75 -1.32
C ILE A 106 15.27 2.56 -0.53
N PRO A 107 15.64 2.74 0.76
CA PRO A 107 16.17 1.67 1.57
C PRO A 107 15.22 0.47 1.63
N HIS A 108 15.63 -0.66 1.05
CA HIS A 108 14.85 -1.89 0.92
C HIS A 108 15.78 -3.10 1.09
N PRO A 109 15.30 -4.30 1.48
CA PRO A 109 16.11 -5.52 1.53
C PRO A 109 16.68 -5.89 0.16
N THR A 110 17.80 -6.60 0.16
CA THR A 110 18.27 -7.32 -1.04
C THR A 110 17.14 -8.18 -1.57
N SER A 111 16.84 -8.05 -2.87
CA SER A 111 15.65 -8.66 -3.46
C SER A 111 15.97 -9.36 -4.77
N LEU A 112 15.40 -10.55 -4.94
CA LEU A 112 15.48 -11.33 -6.17
C LEU A 112 14.09 -11.49 -6.77
N PHE A 113 14.03 -11.52 -8.10
CA PHE A 113 12.78 -11.64 -8.86
C PHE A 113 12.89 -12.85 -9.78
N LEU A 114 11.92 -13.74 -9.70
CA LEU A 114 11.96 -14.95 -10.51
C LEU A 114 10.57 -15.49 -10.84
N SER A 115 10.49 -16.28 -11.92
CA SER A 115 9.34 -17.12 -12.19
C SER A 115 9.23 -18.21 -11.12
N THR A 116 8.02 -18.51 -10.67
CA THR A 116 7.77 -19.60 -9.72
C THR A 116 8.11 -20.99 -10.28
N GLN A 117 8.30 -21.10 -11.60
CA GLN A 117 8.76 -22.33 -12.27
C GLN A 117 10.28 -22.46 -12.32
N ALA A 118 11.04 -21.43 -11.96
CA ALA A 118 12.48 -21.45 -11.95
C ALA A 118 13.05 -22.18 -10.71
N ASP A 119 14.23 -22.76 -10.83
CA ASP A 119 14.98 -23.25 -9.68
C ASP A 119 15.73 -22.07 -9.03
N PRO A 120 15.46 -21.73 -7.75
CA PRO A 120 16.04 -20.57 -7.10
C PRO A 120 17.48 -20.83 -6.61
N THR A 121 17.97 -22.06 -6.64
CA THR A 121 19.17 -22.50 -5.91
C THR A 121 20.39 -21.66 -6.26
N GLN A 122 20.68 -21.48 -7.55
CA GLN A 122 21.85 -20.73 -7.99
C GLN A 122 21.72 -19.23 -7.63
N MET A 123 20.56 -18.62 -7.85
CA MET A 123 20.35 -17.20 -7.50
C MET A 123 20.49 -16.93 -6.01
N LEU A 124 19.97 -17.83 -5.18
CA LEU A 124 20.09 -17.72 -3.72
C LEU A 124 21.54 -17.90 -3.25
N GLU A 125 22.28 -18.80 -3.90
CA GLU A 125 23.71 -19.02 -3.61
C GLU A 125 24.55 -17.80 -3.97
N GLU A 126 24.38 -17.26 -5.17
CA GLU A 126 25.10 -16.07 -5.64
C GLU A 126 24.77 -14.81 -4.79
N ALA A 127 23.54 -14.70 -4.30
CA ALA A 127 23.10 -13.63 -3.42
C ALA A 127 23.45 -13.85 -1.94
N GLY A 128 23.97 -15.03 -1.56
CA GLY A 128 24.28 -15.36 -0.16
C GLY A 128 23.05 -15.49 0.74
N LEU A 129 21.89 -15.81 0.19
CA LEU A 129 20.62 -15.91 0.92
C LEU A 129 20.34 -17.37 1.29
N ASP A 130 20.71 -17.79 2.50
CA ASP A 130 20.40 -19.12 3.03
C ASP A 130 19.01 -19.18 3.67
N HIS A 131 18.56 -18.08 4.26
CA HIS A 131 17.21 -17.88 4.81
C HIS A 131 16.65 -16.55 4.31
N CYS A 132 15.38 -16.57 3.94
CA CYS A 132 14.79 -15.42 3.27
C CYS A 132 13.25 -15.43 3.35
N TRP A 133 12.64 -14.39 2.84
CA TRP A 133 11.19 -14.29 2.67
C TRP A 133 10.82 -14.50 1.21
N ILE A 134 9.90 -15.42 0.94
CA ILE A 134 9.31 -15.62 -0.38
C ILE A 134 7.92 -15.01 -0.36
N LYS A 135 7.67 -14.11 -1.29
CA LYS A 135 6.41 -13.36 -1.40
C LYS A 135 5.86 -13.51 -2.82
N ARG A 136 4.54 -13.69 -2.95
CA ARG A 136 3.92 -13.65 -4.28
C ARG A 136 4.24 -12.32 -4.96
N GLY A 137 4.61 -12.35 -6.25
CA GLY A 137 5.07 -11.16 -6.98
C GLY A 137 3.96 -10.37 -7.66
N ASP A 138 2.97 -11.07 -8.18
CA ASP A 138 1.94 -10.55 -9.09
C ASP A 138 0.86 -9.70 -8.44
N PHE A 139 0.72 -9.77 -7.10
CA PHE A 139 -0.35 -9.09 -6.37
C PHE A 139 0.02 -8.77 -4.92
N HIS A 140 -0.91 -8.14 -4.19
CA HIS A 140 -0.82 -8.01 -2.74
C HIS A 140 -1.03 -9.36 -2.05
N ALA A 141 -0.49 -9.53 -0.84
CA ALA A 141 -0.76 -10.72 -0.04
C ALA A 141 -2.24 -10.76 0.39
N ILE A 142 -2.99 -11.76 -0.08
CA ILE A 142 -4.38 -12.04 0.28
C ILE A 142 -4.42 -13.08 1.38
N HIS A 143 -3.65 -14.14 1.23
CA HIS A 143 -3.56 -15.27 2.15
C HIS A 143 -2.23 -15.24 2.92
N ARG A 144 -2.21 -15.92 4.07
CA ARG A 144 -0.99 -16.03 4.88
C ARG A 144 0.17 -16.64 4.09
N GLU A 145 -0.13 -17.63 3.26
CA GLU A 145 0.82 -18.38 2.45
C GLU A 145 1.42 -17.56 1.29
N ASP A 146 0.89 -16.36 1.02
CA ASP A 146 1.44 -15.45 0.01
C ASP A 146 2.73 -14.75 0.48
N VAL A 147 3.08 -14.91 1.78
CA VAL A 147 4.32 -14.44 2.39
C VAL A 147 4.83 -15.54 3.30
N THR A 148 5.97 -16.13 2.96
CA THR A 148 6.54 -17.29 3.68
C THR A 148 8.01 -17.05 4.01
N TYR A 149 8.36 -17.22 5.28
CA TYR A 149 9.75 -17.29 5.71
C TYR A 149 10.29 -18.70 5.52
N VAL A 150 11.44 -18.83 4.88
CA VAL A 150 12.14 -20.10 4.63
C VAL A 150 13.51 -20.08 5.29
N ARG A 151 13.94 -21.24 5.77
CA ARG A 151 15.16 -21.41 6.55
C ARG A 151 16.32 -21.94 5.73
N ASN A 152 16.06 -22.40 4.52
CA ASN A 152 17.05 -22.98 3.62
C ASN A 152 16.53 -22.98 2.18
N ARG A 153 17.42 -23.28 1.24
CA ARG A 153 17.16 -23.26 -0.21
C ARG A 153 16.16 -24.34 -0.65
N GLU A 154 16.11 -25.48 0.03
CA GLU A 154 15.16 -26.57 -0.30
C GLU A 154 13.72 -26.16 0.07
N GLU A 155 13.54 -25.51 1.21
CA GLU A 155 12.24 -24.92 1.56
C GLU A 155 11.83 -23.87 0.52
N ALA A 156 12.76 -23.00 0.08
CA ALA A 156 12.50 -21.99 -0.94
C ALA A 156 11.99 -22.62 -2.24
N LYS A 157 12.66 -23.67 -2.71
CA LYS A 157 12.24 -24.43 -3.90
C LYS A 157 10.86 -25.08 -3.75
N SER A 158 10.54 -25.57 -2.55
CA SER A 158 9.24 -26.17 -2.26
C SER A 158 8.12 -25.11 -2.29
N ILE A 159 8.32 -23.93 -1.70
CA ILE A 159 7.36 -22.84 -1.69
C ILE A 159 7.12 -22.29 -3.11
N LEU A 160 8.17 -22.15 -3.93
CA LEU A 160 8.00 -21.72 -5.32
C LEU A 160 7.17 -22.69 -6.14
N LYS A 161 7.38 -24.03 -5.94
CA LYS A 161 6.53 -25.06 -6.58
C LYS A 161 5.07 -24.93 -6.14
N GLU A 162 4.82 -24.68 -4.85
CA GLU A 162 3.47 -24.45 -4.35
C GLU A 162 2.84 -23.23 -5.00
N TYR A 163 3.57 -22.11 -5.11
CA TYR A 163 3.10 -20.91 -5.82
C TYR A 163 2.77 -21.21 -7.28
N ALA A 164 3.62 -21.96 -7.98
CA ALA A 164 3.37 -22.39 -9.36
C ALA A 164 2.08 -23.22 -9.49
N ILE A 165 1.85 -24.18 -8.56
CA ILE A 165 0.60 -24.99 -8.53
C ILE A 165 -0.64 -24.12 -8.28
N ARG A 166 -0.52 -23.07 -7.46
CA ARG A 166 -1.58 -22.08 -7.21
C ARG A 166 -1.78 -21.10 -8.37
N GLY A 167 -1.00 -21.20 -9.44
CA GLY A 167 -1.08 -20.32 -10.61
C GLY A 167 -0.46 -18.93 -10.39
N ILE A 168 0.35 -18.76 -9.35
CA ILE A 168 1.09 -17.52 -9.12
C ILE A 168 2.32 -17.52 -10.05
N PRO A 169 2.47 -16.55 -10.98
CA PRO A 169 3.50 -16.63 -12.02
C PRO A 169 4.89 -16.21 -11.52
N THR A 170 4.95 -15.26 -10.61
CA THR A 170 6.21 -14.65 -10.15
C THR A 170 6.29 -14.56 -8.62
N ALA A 171 7.51 -14.59 -8.13
CA ALA A 171 7.81 -14.39 -6.72
C ALA A 171 8.91 -13.34 -6.54
N VAL A 172 8.84 -12.64 -5.41
CA VAL A 172 9.90 -11.78 -4.89
C VAL A 172 10.50 -12.48 -3.69
N ILE A 173 11.82 -12.66 -3.71
CA ILE A 173 12.57 -13.18 -2.56
C ILE A 173 13.29 -12.00 -1.92
N ASN A 174 13.05 -11.77 -0.64
CA ASN A 174 13.71 -10.73 0.12
C ASN A 174 14.64 -11.33 1.17
N GLU A 175 15.80 -10.72 1.35
CA GLU A 175 16.67 -10.90 2.49
C GLU A 175 15.86 -10.83 3.79
N HIS A 176 16.19 -11.68 4.78
CA HIS A 176 15.65 -11.52 6.12
C HIS A 176 16.50 -10.50 6.90
N LEU A 177 15.87 -9.40 7.28
CA LEU A 177 16.49 -8.37 8.09
C LEU A 177 16.27 -8.65 9.58
N VAL A 178 17.34 -8.52 10.36
CA VAL A 178 17.29 -8.62 11.83
C VAL A 178 17.12 -7.22 12.42
N GLY A 179 16.18 -7.06 13.34
CA GLY A 179 15.90 -5.78 13.98
C GLY A 179 14.45 -5.64 14.45
N ASP A 180 14.09 -4.45 14.87
CA ASP A 180 12.73 -4.13 15.30
C ASP A 180 11.80 -3.95 14.09
N LEU A 181 10.73 -4.73 14.04
CA LEU A 181 9.66 -4.52 13.08
C LEU A 181 8.80 -3.33 13.52
N VAL A 182 8.69 -2.33 12.66
CA VAL A 182 7.89 -1.13 12.87
C VAL A 182 6.87 -1.01 11.75
N LYS A 183 5.60 -0.78 12.11
CA LYS A 183 4.54 -0.44 11.15
C LYS A 183 4.36 1.07 11.10
N PHE A 184 4.02 1.55 9.91
CA PHE A 184 3.79 2.99 9.71
C PHE A 184 2.56 3.26 8.85
N TYR A 185 1.97 4.44 9.04
CA TYR A 185 0.91 5.02 8.23
C TYR A 185 1.21 6.48 7.95
N GLY A 186 0.85 6.96 6.77
CA GLY A 186 1.08 8.36 6.42
C GLY A 186 0.12 8.86 5.35
N VAL A 187 0.07 10.20 5.25
CA VAL A 187 -0.71 10.92 4.23
C VAL A 187 0.21 11.99 3.64
N THR A 188 0.57 11.87 2.36
CA THR A 188 1.49 12.81 1.70
C THR A 188 0.92 14.22 1.66
N GLY A 189 1.81 15.23 1.78
CA GLY A 189 1.41 16.64 1.76
C GLY A 189 0.71 17.10 3.04
N THR A 190 0.79 16.31 4.11
CA THR A 190 0.31 16.65 5.45
C THR A 190 1.39 16.31 6.49
N ASP A 191 1.21 16.77 7.71
CA ASP A 191 2.11 16.44 8.83
C ASP A 191 1.78 15.08 9.47
N PHE A 192 0.74 14.38 8.97
CA PHE A 192 0.32 13.11 9.55
C PHE A 192 1.29 12.00 9.19
N PHE A 193 1.94 11.45 10.22
CA PHE A 193 2.72 10.23 10.17
C PHE A 193 2.62 9.50 11.51
N TYR A 194 2.21 8.24 11.47
CA TYR A 194 2.02 7.41 12.66
C TYR A 194 2.83 6.12 12.52
N TRP A 195 3.54 5.73 13.56
CA TRP A 195 4.29 4.49 13.61
C TRP A 195 4.11 3.76 14.93
N PHE A 196 4.26 2.46 14.94
CA PHE A 196 4.11 1.64 16.14
C PHE A 196 4.78 0.27 16.00
N TYR A 197 5.04 -0.36 17.15
CA TYR A 197 5.45 -1.76 17.20
C TYR A 197 4.22 -2.67 17.19
N PRO A 198 4.07 -3.60 16.23
CA PRO A 198 2.87 -4.43 16.11
C PRO A 198 2.64 -5.36 17.31
N SER A 199 3.72 -5.80 17.97
CA SER A 199 3.66 -6.63 19.19
C SER A 199 2.94 -5.96 20.36
N ASN A 200 2.94 -4.62 20.42
CA ASN A 200 2.35 -3.88 21.53
C ASN A 200 0.85 -3.64 21.36
N GLN A 201 0.31 -3.82 20.16
CA GLN A 201 -1.07 -3.46 19.84
C GLN A 201 -1.93 -4.61 19.30
N HIS A 202 -1.39 -5.83 19.24
CA HIS A 202 -2.07 -7.03 18.67
C HIS A 202 -2.57 -6.86 17.24
N HIS A 203 -1.95 -5.97 16.45
CA HIS A 203 -2.27 -5.73 15.04
C HIS A 203 -1.39 -6.54 14.12
N SER A 204 -1.70 -7.82 13.98
CA SER A 204 -1.05 -8.73 13.04
C SER A 204 -2.05 -9.21 11.99
N LYS A 205 -1.69 -9.13 10.71
CA LYS A 205 -2.50 -9.67 9.62
C LYS A 205 -2.38 -11.19 9.54
N PHE A 206 -1.19 -11.73 9.72
CA PHE A 206 -0.87 -13.15 9.50
C PHE A 206 -0.10 -13.83 10.65
N GLY A 207 0.26 -13.09 11.71
CA GLY A 207 1.05 -13.61 12.83
C GLY A 207 2.53 -13.88 12.48
N LEU A 208 3.02 -13.33 11.38
CA LEU A 208 4.41 -13.51 10.93
C LEU A 208 5.39 -12.57 11.65
N GLU A 209 4.88 -11.57 12.33
CA GLU A 209 5.66 -10.59 13.11
C GLU A 209 6.49 -11.25 14.23
N VAL A 210 6.05 -12.41 14.71
CA VAL A 210 6.79 -13.20 15.72
C VAL A 210 8.16 -13.67 15.25
N ILE A 211 8.41 -13.73 13.91
CA ILE A 211 9.70 -14.15 13.35
C ILE A 211 10.78 -13.12 13.66
N ASN A 212 10.44 -11.83 13.68
CA ASN A 212 11.36 -10.76 14.08
C ASN A 212 11.50 -10.64 15.61
N GLY A 213 10.66 -11.34 16.37
CA GLY A 213 10.65 -11.30 17.83
C GLY A 213 9.95 -10.06 18.41
N THR A 214 10.11 -9.87 19.71
CA THR A 214 9.60 -8.67 20.40
C THR A 214 10.52 -7.48 20.13
N ALA A 215 9.94 -6.32 19.83
CA ALA A 215 10.70 -5.11 19.62
C ALA A 215 11.53 -4.76 20.86
N LYS A 216 12.80 -4.41 20.65
CA LYS A 216 13.76 -4.02 21.69
C LYS A 216 13.70 -2.52 22.00
N GLY A 217 13.02 -1.74 21.17
CA GLY A 217 12.97 -0.29 21.23
C GLY A 217 14.26 0.36 20.72
N ILE A 218 14.80 -0.16 19.64
CA ILE A 218 16.01 0.34 19.01
C ILE A 218 15.80 1.81 18.62
N PRO A 219 16.67 2.74 19.05
CA PRO A 219 16.56 4.14 18.66
C PRO A 219 16.77 4.35 17.17
N PHE A 220 15.93 5.15 16.54
CA PHE A 220 16.04 5.51 15.12
C PHE A 220 15.58 6.95 14.89
N ASN A 221 15.94 7.49 13.73
CA ASN A 221 15.53 8.84 13.33
C ASN A 221 14.11 8.79 12.72
N GLN A 222 13.12 9.27 13.47
CA GLN A 222 11.71 9.27 13.06
C GLN A 222 11.43 10.22 11.88
N ASP A 223 12.10 11.38 11.84
CA ASP A 223 11.96 12.35 10.74
C ASP A 223 12.51 11.75 9.44
N TYR A 224 13.63 11.05 9.51
CA TYR A 224 14.17 10.31 8.37
C TYR A 224 13.22 9.19 7.92
N MET A 225 12.62 8.45 8.86
CA MET A 225 11.61 7.43 8.53
C MET A 225 10.44 8.04 7.77
N GLN A 226 9.87 9.14 8.27
CA GLN A 226 8.78 9.84 7.59
C GLN A 226 9.21 10.33 6.20
N GLN A 227 10.42 10.86 6.09
CA GLN A 227 10.96 11.32 4.80
C GLN A 227 11.05 10.20 3.77
N ILE A 228 11.67 9.06 4.10
CA ILE A 228 11.80 7.94 3.15
C ILE A 228 10.45 7.30 2.82
N CYS A 229 9.49 7.26 3.77
CA CYS A 229 8.14 6.77 3.50
C CYS A 229 7.37 7.72 2.58
N ASN A 230 7.48 9.04 2.75
CA ASN A 230 6.89 10.01 1.83
C ASN A 230 7.52 9.95 0.43
N GLU A 231 8.83 9.73 0.35
CA GLU A 231 9.51 9.54 -0.94
C GLU A 231 9.07 8.24 -1.62
N ALA A 232 8.95 7.14 -0.87
CA ALA A 232 8.39 5.89 -1.38
C ALA A 232 6.96 6.09 -1.92
N ALA A 233 6.10 6.79 -1.18
CA ALA A 233 4.74 7.10 -1.61
C ALA A 233 4.72 7.93 -2.91
N ARG A 234 5.63 8.91 -3.05
CA ARG A 234 5.80 9.70 -4.27
C ARG A 234 6.22 8.83 -5.46
N VAL A 235 7.21 7.97 -5.26
CA VAL A 235 7.71 7.03 -6.28
C VAL A 235 6.60 6.07 -6.73
N LEU A 236 5.80 5.59 -5.79
CA LEU A 236 4.68 4.68 -6.05
C LEU A 236 3.42 5.39 -6.57
N ASN A 237 3.41 6.74 -6.61
CA ASN A 237 2.25 7.55 -7.02
C ASN A 237 1.02 7.32 -6.14
N ILE A 238 1.19 7.34 -4.82
CA ILE A 238 0.09 7.23 -3.85
C ILE A 238 0.18 8.33 -2.79
N HIS A 239 -0.97 8.67 -2.22
CA HIS A 239 -1.09 9.73 -1.21
C HIS A 239 -1.41 9.20 0.18
N ILE A 240 -2.21 8.17 0.27
CA ILE A 240 -2.67 7.55 1.51
C ILE A 240 -2.01 6.18 1.57
N TYR A 241 -1.14 5.96 2.55
CA TYR A 241 -0.27 4.81 2.55
C TYR A 241 -0.02 4.22 3.94
N GLY A 242 0.52 3.04 3.96
CA GLY A 242 1.09 2.40 5.13
C GLY A 242 2.02 1.29 4.73
N GLY A 243 2.74 0.75 5.68
CA GLY A 243 3.71 -0.30 5.40
C GLY A 243 4.43 -0.78 6.64
N ASP A 244 5.46 -1.56 6.38
CA ASP A 244 6.31 -2.16 7.38
C ASP A 244 7.77 -1.85 7.08
N CYS A 245 8.57 -1.60 8.11
CA CYS A 245 10.02 -1.48 8.00
C CYS A 245 10.73 -2.24 9.12
N ILE A 246 12.00 -2.53 8.91
CA ILE A 246 12.90 -3.06 9.94
C ILE A 246 13.89 -1.96 10.32
N VAL A 247 14.08 -1.78 11.62
CA VAL A 247 15.12 -0.94 12.22
C VAL A 247 16.22 -1.85 12.74
N SER A 248 17.42 -1.79 12.15
CA SER A 248 18.57 -2.60 12.55
C SER A 248 19.12 -2.13 13.91
N GLU A 249 20.03 -2.91 14.51
CA GLU A 249 20.69 -2.56 15.78
C GLU A 249 21.47 -1.23 15.70
N GLU A 250 21.90 -0.83 14.51
CA GLU A 250 22.57 0.45 14.23
C GLU A 250 21.59 1.61 13.97
N GLY A 251 20.28 1.34 14.00
CA GLY A 251 19.23 2.33 13.74
C GLY A 251 18.97 2.58 12.24
N GLU A 252 19.49 1.73 11.34
CA GLU A 252 19.19 1.81 9.92
C GLU A 252 17.75 1.32 9.64
N ILE A 253 17.05 2.05 8.77
CA ILE A 253 15.65 1.78 8.43
C ILE A 253 15.58 1.22 7.02
N ARG A 254 14.93 0.07 6.83
CA ARG A 254 14.64 -0.51 5.52
C ARG A 254 13.17 -0.85 5.40
N ILE A 255 12.50 -0.30 4.39
CA ILE A 255 11.08 -0.57 4.09
C ILE A 255 10.98 -1.99 3.52
N ILE A 256 10.15 -2.85 4.10
CA ILE A 256 9.96 -4.25 3.68
C ILE A 256 8.59 -4.52 3.04
N ASP A 257 7.64 -3.62 3.23
CA ASP A 257 6.32 -3.63 2.63
C ASP A 257 5.75 -2.22 2.52
N PHE A 258 5.00 -1.94 1.44
CA PHE A 258 4.34 -0.66 1.22
C PHE A 258 2.98 -0.88 0.55
N ASN A 259 1.95 -0.32 1.15
CA ASN A 259 0.56 -0.56 0.75
C ASN A 259 -0.17 0.75 0.53
N ASP A 260 -1.00 0.80 -0.51
CA ASP A 260 -1.99 1.85 -0.67
C ASP A 260 -3.14 1.65 0.32
N TRP A 261 -3.67 2.74 0.81
CA TRP A 261 -4.82 2.88 1.71
C TRP A 261 -5.04 1.71 2.70
N PRO A 262 -4.27 1.60 3.77
CA PRO A 262 -4.50 0.63 4.84
C PRO A 262 -5.71 1.04 5.71
N SER A 263 -6.07 0.18 6.64
CA SER A 263 -7.23 0.42 7.52
C SER A 263 -7.02 1.48 8.62
N PHE A 264 -5.80 1.91 8.86
CA PHE A 264 -5.41 2.85 9.93
C PHE A 264 -5.96 2.46 11.32
N ALA A 265 -6.19 1.17 11.57
CA ALA A 265 -6.92 0.71 12.75
C ALA A 265 -6.42 1.29 14.09
N PRO A 266 -5.10 1.45 14.35
CA PRO A 266 -4.59 2.02 15.60
C PRO A 266 -4.78 3.53 15.76
N CYS A 267 -4.93 4.27 14.64
CA CYS A 267 -4.92 5.73 14.62
C CYS A 267 -6.00 6.34 13.73
N ARG A 268 -7.08 5.61 13.51
CA ARG A 268 -8.14 5.94 12.53
C ARG A 268 -8.76 7.31 12.74
N GLU A 269 -9.12 7.61 13.98
CA GLU A 269 -9.76 8.89 14.33
C GLU A 269 -8.82 10.08 14.08
N GLU A 270 -7.52 9.88 14.29
CA GLU A 270 -6.51 10.89 14.05
C GLU A 270 -6.19 11.02 12.54
N ALA A 271 -6.13 9.90 11.80
CA ALA A 271 -5.80 9.88 10.39
C ALA A 271 -6.90 10.47 9.47
N ALA A 272 -8.17 10.19 9.76
CA ALA A 272 -9.29 10.50 8.88
C ALA A 272 -9.40 11.99 8.50
N PRO A 273 -9.19 12.97 9.40
CA PRO A 273 -9.18 14.39 9.04
C PRO A 273 -8.10 14.75 8.01
N TYR A 274 -6.90 14.19 8.15
CA TYR A 274 -5.77 14.43 7.23
C TYR A 274 -6.02 13.77 5.85
N ILE A 275 -6.58 12.57 5.84
CA ILE A 275 -6.98 11.88 4.60
C ILE A 275 -8.03 12.72 3.86
N ALA A 276 -9.08 13.13 4.54
CA ALA A 276 -10.15 13.94 3.96
C ALA A 276 -9.63 15.29 3.43
N ARG A 277 -8.77 15.96 4.20
CA ARG A 277 -8.13 17.21 3.79
C ARG A 277 -7.30 17.03 2.53
N ARG A 278 -6.48 15.95 2.47
CA ARG A 278 -5.65 15.68 1.30
C ARG A 278 -6.48 15.41 0.05
N ILE A 279 -7.57 14.64 0.18
CA ILE A 279 -8.52 14.40 -0.91
C ILE A 279 -9.13 15.72 -1.39
N TYR A 280 -9.61 16.54 -0.47
CA TYR A 280 -10.20 17.86 -0.77
C TYR A 280 -9.22 18.77 -1.53
N GLU A 281 -7.97 18.88 -1.05
CA GLU A 281 -6.93 19.71 -1.67
C GLU A 281 -6.62 19.27 -3.11
N LEU A 282 -6.46 17.97 -3.35
CA LEU A 282 -6.20 17.44 -4.68
C LEU A 282 -7.40 17.66 -5.63
N ALA A 283 -8.62 17.44 -5.15
CA ALA A 283 -9.83 17.68 -5.91
C ALA A 283 -10.00 19.17 -6.27
N ALA A 284 -9.77 20.07 -5.32
CA ALA A 284 -9.91 21.53 -5.52
C ALA A 284 -8.85 22.10 -6.48
N GLN A 285 -7.59 21.61 -6.41
CA GLN A 285 -6.51 22.08 -7.29
C GLN A 285 -6.82 21.82 -8.77
N SER A 286 -7.35 20.67 -9.10
CA SER A 286 -7.65 20.32 -10.49
C SER A 286 -8.88 21.05 -11.05
N ILE A 287 -9.90 21.29 -10.24
CA ILE A 287 -11.06 22.08 -10.67
C ILE A 287 -10.60 23.50 -11.06
N ASN A 288 -9.72 24.12 -10.26
CA ASN A 288 -9.17 25.45 -10.56
C ASN A 288 -8.29 25.46 -11.82
N GLN A 289 -7.52 24.39 -12.09
CA GLN A 289 -6.73 24.28 -13.33
C GLN A 289 -7.62 24.15 -14.57
N SER A 290 -8.73 23.43 -14.49
CA SER A 290 -9.69 23.28 -15.59
C SER A 290 -10.42 24.59 -15.91
N ILE A 291 -10.73 25.40 -14.91
CA ILE A 291 -11.35 26.73 -15.10
C ILE A 291 -10.38 27.69 -15.80
N ASN A 292 -9.12 27.75 -15.35
CA ASN A 292 -8.12 28.63 -15.96
C ASN A 292 -7.78 28.25 -17.41
N GLN A 293 -7.85 26.97 -17.78
CA GLN A 293 -7.65 26.52 -19.17
C GLN A 293 -8.85 26.83 -20.07
N SER A 294 -10.06 26.89 -19.55
CA SER A 294 -11.26 27.25 -20.31
C SER A 294 -11.39 28.77 -20.53
N GLU A 295 -10.75 29.61 -19.71
CA GLU A 295 -10.73 31.08 -19.87
C GLU A 295 -9.62 31.57 -20.80
N THR A 296 -8.66 30.68 -21.17
CA THR A 296 -7.52 31.01 -22.05
C THR A 296 -7.72 30.53 -23.50
N ASN A 297 -8.77 29.81 -23.82
CA ASN A 297 -9.19 29.38 -25.16
C ASN A 297 -10.43 30.14 -25.61
#